data_e3cf8cd7310ee807bdd0d2fe88c01cfd
#
_entry.id   e3cf8cd7310ee807bdd0d2fe88c01cfd
#
_cell.length_a   1.000
_cell.length_b   1.000
_cell.length_c   1.000
_cell.angle_alpha   90.00
_cell.angle_beta   90.00
_cell.angle_gamma   90.00
#
_symmetry.space_group_name_H-M   'P 1'
#
loop_
_entity.id
_entity.type
_entity.pdbx_description
1 polymer ?
#
loop_
_entity_poly.entity_id
_entity_poly.type
_entity_poly.pdbx_seq_one_letter_code
_entity_poly.pdbx_strand_id
1 'polypeptide(L)'
;MPGGAPGGGITGKVDHVNPIDVDAFEVLVAEALETIPAELRAQMENVAIIIDDESPPGGLYGLYEGIPLTRRRTYGGVGPDRITLFLATICQSAGTAEDLAHRVRVTLLHEVGHHFGMGEARLREIGWA
;
A
#
# COMPACT_ATOMS: atom_id res chain seq x y z
N MET A 1 17.11 19.42 -19.06
CA MET A 1 17.08 18.88 -18.48
C MET A 1 16.83 18.41 -18.20
N PRO A 2 17.13 18.66 -18.62
CA PRO A 2 16.90 18.17 -18.11
C PRO A 2 16.70 17.62 -17.63
N GLY A 3 16.62 17.91 -17.94
CA GLY A 3 16.56 17.37 -17.25
C GLY A 3 16.35 16.89 -16.92
N GLY A 4 16.24 17.19 -17.20
CA GLY A 4 16.12 16.78 -16.63
C GLY A 4 15.85 16.38 -16.40
N ALA A 5 15.71 16.58 -16.63
CA ALA A 5 15.60 16.25 -16.11
C ALA A 5 15.32 15.90 -15.78
N PRO A 6 15.21 16.04 -16.01
CA PRO A 6 15.10 15.70 -15.48
C PRO A 6 14.85 15.15 -15.11
N GLY A 7 14.64 15.17 -15.26
CA GLY A 7 14.55 14.63 -14.69
C GLY A 7 14.56 14.04 -14.35
N GLY A 8 14.46 14.22 -14.47
CA GLY A 8 14.52 13.69 -13.94
C GLY A 8 14.79 13.30 -13.36
N GLY A 9 15.06 13.45 -13.32
CA GLY A 9 15.31 13.04 -12.77
C GLY A 9 15.78 13.19 -11.83
N ILE A 10 16.17 12.91 -11.35
CA ILE A 10 16.54 12.99 -10.36
C ILE A 10 17.72 13.36 -10.23
N THR A 11 18.17 13.85 -10.06
CA THR A 11 19.23 14.26 -10.04
C THR A 11 19.78 14.40 -8.92
N GLY A 12 20.39 14.56 -8.55
CA GLY A 12 20.88 14.86 -7.41
C GLY A 12 20.82 13.94 -6.42
N LYS A 13 20.80 14.06 -5.59
CA LYS A 13 20.70 13.32 -4.67
C LYS A 13 19.67 13.54 -4.00
N VAL A 14 18.87 12.90 -3.92
CA VAL A 14 17.74 13.07 -3.14
C VAL A 14 17.68 12.01 -2.11
N ASP A 15 16.93 12.26 -1.08
CA ASP A 15 16.80 11.32 0.01
C ASP A 15 15.60 10.42 -0.19
N HIS A 16 14.88 10.60 -1.27
CA HIS A 16 13.67 9.83 -1.50
C HIS A 16 13.41 9.78 -2.99
N VAL A 17 12.57 8.86 -3.40
CA VAL A 17 12.15 8.75 -4.78
C VAL A 17 11.08 9.81 -5.03
N ASN A 18 11.21 10.54 -6.13
CA ASN A 18 10.18 11.50 -6.48
C ASN A 18 8.88 10.78 -6.72
N PRO A 19 7.75 11.41 -6.45
CA PRO A 19 6.46 10.77 -6.70
C PRO A 19 6.35 10.35 -8.16
N ILE A 20 5.90 9.14 -8.37
CA ILE A 20 5.63 8.62 -9.69
C ILE A 20 4.15 8.83 -9.98
N ASP A 21 3.76 8.66 -11.23
CA ASP A 21 2.36 8.85 -11.54
C ASP A 21 1.54 7.66 -11.01
N VAL A 22 0.24 7.85 -10.99
CA VAL A 22 -0.66 6.86 -10.41
C VAL A 22 -0.61 5.55 -11.19
N ASP A 23 -0.48 5.62 -12.52
CA ASP A 23 -0.44 4.41 -13.34
C ASP A 23 0.75 3.54 -12.97
N ALA A 24 1.92 4.15 -12.81
CA ALA A 24 3.11 3.39 -12.43
C ALA A 24 2.97 2.83 -11.02
N PHE A 25 2.34 3.59 -10.13
CA PHE A 25 2.12 3.12 -8.77
C PHE A 25 1.16 1.93 -8.77
N GLU A 26 0.15 1.96 -9.63
CA GLU A 26 -0.80 0.85 -9.74
C GLU A 26 -0.11 -0.45 -10.16
N VAL A 27 0.91 -0.36 -10.99
CA VAL A 27 1.66 -1.55 -11.38
C VAL A 27 2.34 -2.16 -10.15
N LEU A 28 2.94 -1.31 -9.31
CA LEU A 28 3.57 -1.79 -8.09
C LEU A 28 2.56 -2.43 -7.14
N VAL A 29 1.36 -1.84 -7.05
CA VAL A 29 0.32 -2.38 -6.21
C VAL A 29 -0.14 -3.74 -6.74
N ALA A 30 -0.31 -3.86 -8.05
CA ALA A 30 -0.71 -5.13 -8.65
C ALA A 30 0.32 -6.21 -8.39
N GLU A 31 1.60 -5.87 -8.51
CA GLU A 31 2.66 -6.83 -8.24
C GLU A 31 2.66 -7.25 -6.77
N ALA A 32 2.41 -6.28 -5.88
CA ALA A 32 2.35 -6.58 -4.45
C ALA A 32 1.19 -7.51 -4.14
N LEU A 33 0.04 -7.30 -4.78
CA LEU A 33 -1.11 -8.18 -4.58
C LEU A 33 -0.80 -9.61 -4.96
N GLU A 34 0.03 -9.80 -5.99
CA GLU A 34 0.38 -11.15 -6.41
C GLU A 34 1.24 -11.89 -5.41
N THR A 35 1.84 -11.19 -4.47
CA THR A 35 2.63 -11.86 -3.43
C THR A 35 1.76 -12.44 -2.32
N ILE A 36 0.46 -12.14 -2.32
CA ILE A 36 -0.44 -12.69 -1.32
C ILE A 36 -0.78 -14.11 -1.74
N PRO A 37 -0.70 -15.08 -0.82
CA PRO A 37 -1.07 -16.45 -1.17
C PRO A 37 -2.47 -16.52 -1.78
N ALA A 38 -2.62 -17.37 -2.78
CA ALA A 38 -3.85 -17.41 -3.56
C ALA A 38 -5.07 -17.70 -2.69
N GLU A 39 -4.93 -18.56 -1.71
CA GLU A 39 -6.08 -18.87 -0.86
C GLU A 39 -6.49 -17.69 0.00
N LEU A 40 -5.56 -16.81 0.35
CA LEU A 40 -5.93 -15.60 1.08
C LEU A 40 -6.55 -14.57 0.14
N ARG A 41 -5.99 -14.45 -1.09
CA ARG A 41 -6.57 -13.54 -2.06
C ARG A 41 -8.01 -13.89 -2.38
N ALA A 42 -8.31 -15.19 -2.41
CA ALA A 42 -9.66 -15.63 -2.70
C ALA A 42 -10.66 -15.18 -1.62
N GLN A 43 -10.18 -14.88 -0.43
CA GLN A 43 -11.02 -14.42 0.66
C GLN A 43 -11.14 -12.91 0.73
N MET A 44 -10.45 -12.19 -0.15
CA MET A 44 -10.49 -10.74 -0.17
C MET A 44 -11.63 -10.25 -1.06
N GLU A 45 -12.82 -10.77 -0.82
CA GLU A 45 -13.96 -10.32 -1.57
C GLU A 45 -14.38 -8.97 -1.06
N ASN A 46 -14.86 -8.16 -1.96
CA ASN A 46 -15.43 -6.88 -1.59
C ASN A 46 -14.45 -5.97 -0.86
N VAL A 47 -13.19 -5.97 -1.31
CA VAL A 47 -12.17 -5.07 -0.81
C VAL A 47 -11.76 -4.15 -1.93
N ALA A 48 -11.87 -2.85 -1.71
CA ALA A 48 -11.45 -1.86 -2.69
C ALA A 48 -10.06 -1.37 -2.32
N ILE A 49 -9.17 -1.32 -3.30
CA ILE A 49 -7.84 -0.77 -3.12
C ILE A 49 -7.84 0.61 -3.76
N ILE A 50 -7.54 1.61 -2.97
CA ILE A 50 -7.60 3.00 -3.40
C ILE A 50 -6.21 3.60 -3.29
N ILE A 51 -5.80 4.31 -4.32
CA ILE A 51 -4.54 5.04 -4.30
C ILE A 51 -4.87 6.51 -4.18
N ASP A 52 -4.40 7.12 -3.11
CA ASP A 52 -4.62 8.54 -2.85
C ASP A 52 -3.27 9.22 -3.01
N ASP A 53 -3.21 10.23 -3.87
CA ASP A 53 -1.93 10.88 -4.13
C ASP A 53 -1.60 11.99 -3.14
N GLU A 54 -2.46 12.24 -2.16
CA GLU A 54 -2.19 13.23 -1.14
C GLU A 54 -1.56 12.58 0.09
N SER A 55 -0.88 13.42 0.87
CA SER A 55 -0.32 12.97 2.14
C SER A 55 -1.25 13.38 3.26
N PRO A 56 -1.78 12.43 3.99
CA PRO A 56 -2.68 12.78 5.09
C PRO A 56 -1.89 13.35 6.27
N PRO A 57 -2.56 14.06 7.16
CA PRO A 57 -1.91 14.49 8.40
C PRO A 57 -1.35 13.28 9.13
N GLY A 58 -0.18 13.43 9.71
CA GLY A 58 0.46 12.33 10.43
C GLY A 58 1.30 11.43 9.57
N GLY A 59 1.31 11.63 8.25
CA GLY A 59 2.21 10.88 7.39
C GLY A 59 1.91 9.41 7.28
N LEU A 60 0.63 9.05 7.26
CA LEU A 60 0.26 7.65 7.12
C LEU A 60 0.69 7.11 5.76
N TYR A 61 1.14 5.86 5.74
CA TYR A 61 1.46 5.18 4.49
C TYR A 61 0.21 4.51 3.91
N GLY A 62 -0.64 3.96 4.77
CA GLY A 62 -1.85 3.30 4.32
C GLY A 62 -2.89 3.30 5.41
N LEU A 63 -4.10 2.88 5.05
CA LEU A 63 -5.21 2.87 5.99
C LEU A 63 -6.21 1.82 5.58
N TYR A 64 -6.59 0.97 6.52
CA TYR A 64 -7.64 0.00 6.31
C TYR A 64 -8.92 0.51 6.98
N GLU A 65 -10.00 0.50 6.24
CA GLU A 65 -11.32 0.87 6.76
C GLU A 65 -12.31 -0.22 6.44
N GLY A 66 -12.94 -0.76 7.46
CA GLY A 66 -13.91 -1.83 7.27
C GLY A 66 -14.08 -2.62 8.54
N ILE A 67 -14.68 -3.80 8.39
CA ILE A 67 -14.87 -4.70 9.51
C ILE A 67 -14.05 -5.94 9.23
N PRO A 68 -13.02 -6.19 10.04
CA PRO A 68 -12.16 -7.36 9.82
C PRO A 68 -12.97 -8.65 9.75
N LEU A 69 -12.53 -9.58 8.93
CA LEU A 69 -13.25 -10.83 8.73
C LEU A 69 -13.49 -11.57 10.02
N THR A 70 -12.53 -11.50 10.95
CA THR A 70 -12.67 -12.20 12.22
C THR A 70 -13.78 -11.65 13.10
N ARG A 71 -14.29 -10.46 12.78
CA ARG A 71 -15.33 -9.84 13.58
C ARG A 71 -16.67 -9.82 12.89
N ARG A 72 -16.79 -10.35 11.70
CA ARG A 72 -18.06 -10.30 11.01
C ARG A 72 -19.00 -11.32 11.57
N ARG A 73 -20.24 -10.84 11.97
CA ARG A 73 -21.21 -11.70 12.42
C ARG A 73 -22.18 -11.98 11.32
N THR A 74 -22.51 -11.05 10.52
CA THR A 74 -23.42 -11.29 9.42
C THR A 74 -22.79 -10.69 8.25
N TYR A 75 -23.32 -10.97 7.26
CA TYR A 75 -22.79 -10.44 6.22
C TYR A 75 -23.40 -9.48 5.69
N GLY A 76 -23.15 -8.96 5.00
CA GLY A 76 -23.58 -8.21 4.26
C GLY A 76 -24.02 -7.09 4.41
N GLY A 77 -24.39 -6.32 3.75
CA GLY A 77 -25.02 -5.17 3.94
C GLY A 77 -24.20 -3.97 3.99
N VAL A 78 -22.97 -4.08 4.26
CA VAL A 78 -22.18 -2.89 4.30
C VAL A 78 -21.41 -2.77 3.05
N GLY A 79 -20.93 -1.62 2.73
CA GLY A 79 -20.13 -1.41 1.57
C GLY A 79 -18.82 -2.17 1.65
N PRO A 80 -17.98 -2.03 0.63
CA PRO A 80 -16.72 -2.76 0.62
C PRO A 80 -15.79 -2.25 1.70
N ASP A 81 -14.95 -3.12 2.19
CA ASP A 81 -13.82 -2.69 2.97
C ASP A 81 -12.89 -1.91 2.05
N ARG A 82 -12.14 -0.99 2.60
CA ARG A 82 -11.25 -0.16 1.80
C ARG A 82 -9.85 -0.18 2.35
N ILE A 83 -8.90 -0.30 1.46
CA ILE A 83 -7.49 -0.13 1.79
C ILE A 83 -7.00 1.03 0.95
N THR A 84 -6.56 2.08 1.61
CA THR A 84 -6.03 3.26 0.94
C THR A 84 -4.52 3.27 1.07
N LEU A 85 -3.83 3.50 -0.03
CA LEU A 85 -2.38 3.66 -0.03
C LEU A 85 -2.07 5.11 -0.40
N PHE A 86 -1.24 5.76 0.40
CA PHE A 86 -0.95 7.18 0.22
C PHE A 86 0.35 7.32 -0.57
N LEU A 87 0.20 7.56 -1.86
CA LEU A 87 1.29 7.57 -2.81
C LEU A 87 2.41 8.52 -2.42
N ALA A 88 2.06 9.76 -2.06
CA ALA A 88 3.09 10.75 -1.78
C ALA A 88 3.90 10.36 -0.55
N THR A 89 3.23 9.90 0.50
CA THR A 89 3.93 9.52 1.72
C THR A 89 4.86 8.33 1.47
N ILE A 90 4.36 7.34 0.73
CA ILE A 90 5.18 6.16 0.45
C ILE A 90 6.38 6.54 -0.40
N CYS A 91 6.17 7.35 -1.44
CA CYS A 91 7.28 7.77 -2.30
C CYS A 91 8.31 8.57 -1.54
N GLN A 92 7.86 9.44 -0.63
CA GLN A 92 8.79 10.25 0.14
C GLN A 92 9.65 9.42 1.07
N SER A 93 9.16 8.26 1.48
CA SER A 93 9.90 7.41 2.40
C SER A 93 10.92 6.52 1.71
N ALA A 94 10.87 6.40 0.40
CA ALA A 94 11.71 5.47 -0.33
C ALA A 94 12.94 6.17 -0.89
N GLY A 95 14.08 5.52 -0.80
CA GLY A 95 15.32 6.08 -1.31
C GLY A 95 15.68 5.60 -2.70
N THR A 96 15.13 4.47 -3.12
CA THR A 96 15.41 3.90 -4.44
C THR A 96 14.13 3.29 -4.99
N ALA A 97 14.17 2.94 -6.27
CA ALA A 97 13.02 2.28 -6.89
C ALA A 97 12.75 0.93 -6.23
N GLU A 98 13.80 0.20 -5.86
CA GLU A 98 13.62 -1.07 -5.18
C GLU A 98 12.99 -0.89 -3.81
N ASP A 99 13.44 0.14 -3.11
CA ASP A 99 12.88 0.45 -1.80
C ASP A 99 11.42 0.85 -1.94
N LEU A 100 11.09 1.59 -2.99
CA LEU A 100 9.71 1.98 -3.23
C LEU A 100 8.82 0.75 -3.42
N ALA A 101 9.25 -0.19 -4.26
CA ALA A 101 8.48 -1.41 -4.48
C ALA A 101 8.30 -2.19 -3.19
N HIS A 102 9.35 -2.26 -2.38
CA HIS A 102 9.28 -2.95 -1.10
C HIS A 102 8.29 -2.26 -0.16
N ARG A 103 8.33 -0.94 -0.11
CA ARG A 103 7.43 -0.20 0.78
C ARG A 103 5.99 -0.29 0.35
N VAL A 104 5.72 -0.29 -0.94
CA VAL A 104 4.38 -0.52 -1.44
C VAL A 104 3.89 -1.89 -0.99
N ARG A 105 4.73 -2.91 -1.14
CA ARG A 105 4.34 -4.26 -0.78
C ARG A 105 4.06 -4.38 0.71
N VAL A 106 4.98 -3.89 1.55
CA VAL A 106 4.80 -4.02 2.99
C VAL A 106 3.57 -3.24 3.45
N THR A 107 3.37 -2.03 2.91
CA THR A 107 2.21 -1.24 3.30
C THR A 107 0.92 -1.95 2.94
N LEU A 108 0.84 -2.47 1.71
CA LEU A 108 -0.35 -3.17 1.27
C LEU A 108 -0.60 -4.41 2.12
N LEU A 109 0.43 -5.22 2.33
CA LEU A 109 0.28 -6.45 3.11
C LEU A 109 -0.12 -6.14 4.54
N HIS A 110 0.40 -5.06 5.11
CA HIS A 110 0.04 -4.65 6.45
C HIS A 110 -1.47 -4.39 6.55
N GLU A 111 -2.01 -3.63 5.60
CA GLU A 111 -3.44 -3.31 5.64
C GLU A 111 -4.29 -4.52 5.30
N VAL A 112 -3.82 -5.37 4.40
CA VAL A 112 -4.50 -6.64 4.11
C VAL A 112 -4.55 -7.49 5.38
N GLY A 113 -3.47 -7.48 6.15
CA GLY A 113 -3.45 -8.21 7.42
C GLY A 113 -4.54 -7.74 8.36
N HIS A 114 -4.76 -6.44 8.43
CA HIS A 114 -5.84 -5.92 9.25
C HIS A 114 -7.21 -6.38 8.76
N HIS A 115 -7.38 -6.47 7.46
CA HIS A 115 -8.62 -7.00 6.89
C HIS A 115 -8.86 -8.43 7.37
N PHE A 116 -7.80 -9.21 7.52
CA PHE A 116 -7.91 -10.58 8.02
C PHE A 116 -7.95 -10.65 9.54
N GLY A 117 -7.91 -9.51 10.22
CA GLY A 117 -8.02 -9.46 11.68
C GLY A 117 -6.72 -9.64 12.41
N MET A 118 -5.60 -9.51 11.72
CA MET A 118 -4.30 -9.66 12.37
C MET A 118 -3.91 -8.41 13.13
N GLY A 119 -3.35 -8.59 14.31
CA GLY A 119 -2.80 -7.48 15.08
C GLY A 119 -1.35 -7.25 14.73
N GLU A 120 -0.77 -6.21 15.34
CA GLU A 120 0.58 -5.78 14.99
C GLU A 120 1.63 -6.85 15.26
N ALA A 121 1.48 -7.58 16.36
CA ALA A 121 2.46 -8.62 16.68
C ALA A 121 2.48 -9.70 15.62
N ARG A 122 1.30 -10.12 15.17
CA ARG A 122 1.22 -11.16 14.16
C ARG A 122 1.79 -10.68 12.83
N LEU A 123 1.50 -9.42 12.48
CA LEU A 123 2.01 -8.86 11.23
C LEU A 123 3.53 -8.84 11.22
N ARG A 124 4.14 -8.51 12.36
CA ARG A 124 5.58 -8.54 12.44
C ARG A 124 6.13 -9.95 12.32
N GLU A 125 5.44 -10.92 12.93
CA GLU A 125 5.89 -12.31 12.86
C GLU A 125 5.96 -12.83 11.44
N ILE A 126 5.01 -12.44 10.60
CA ILE A 126 4.95 -12.97 9.25
C ILE A 126 5.60 -12.05 8.22
N GLY A 127 6.19 -10.94 8.68
CA GLY A 127 6.90 -10.06 7.78
C GLY A 127 6.02 -9.08 7.03
N TRP A 128 4.83 -8.82 7.53
CA TRP A 128 3.88 -7.90 6.91
C TRP A 128 3.80 -6.56 7.65
N ALA A 129 4.84 -6.22 8.39
CA ALA A 129 4.87 -4.95 9.10
C ALA A 129 6.22 -4.27 8.97
#